data_495de001d7bcdd3f459a0e2bc44dbe40
#
_entry.id   495de001d7bcdd3f459a0e2bc44dbe40
#
_cell.length_a   1.000
_cell.length_b   1.000
_cell.length_c   1.000
_cell.angle_alpha   90.00
_cell.angle_beta   90.00
_cell.angle_gamma   90.00
#
_symmetry.space_group_name_H-M   'P 1'
#
loop_
_entity.id
_entity.type
_entity.pdbx_description
1 polymer ?
#
loop_
_entity_poly.entity_id
_entity_poly.type
_entity_poly.pdbx_seq_one_letter_code
_entity_poly.pdbx_strand_id
1 'polypeptide(L)'
;MKKKVSGITILQIVLLIIWAIFALFPLIWMVIVSFKSDAEVFTTTFIFHPTFSNYTTVLFGSDYLSYFKDSLIVSIGAVLVSVIVGVPAAYALARYDFPKKEDIAFQILSFKFAPEVLVVLPLFMIYQKLHLYDSYLGLIWVYQLISMPLLIWVVRGYFEDISVEIEHAAQVDGYPWYTIFFKNLVPLIKPGLVSSALLAFIFAWNEFTFPLMLAGTKIQPITVAITKYLGTDTTHYGQLAVAAVVSVIPSIIFALAIQKHLVRGLSFGAVKG
;
A
#
# COMPACT_ATOMS: atom_id res chain seq x y z
N MET A 1 -43.40 9.64 2.29
CA MET A 1 -43.56 8.58 3.31
C MET A 1 -42.26 8.40 4.06
N LYS A 2 -42.18 8.84 5.35
CA LYS A 2 -40.99 8.57 6.21
C LYS A 2 -41.00 7.07 6.59
N LYS A 3 -40.07 6.27 6.07
CA LYS A 3 -39.92 4.88 6.51
C LYS A 3 -39.63 4.90 8.04
N LYS A 4 -40.51 4.25 8.82
CA LYS A 4 -40.27 4.00 10.25
C LYS A 4 -38.96 3.19 10.36
N VAL A 5 -37.97 3.76 11.04
CA VAL A 5 -36.71 3.05 11.30
C VAL A 5 -37.00 1.88 12.24
N SER A 6 -36.70 0.66 11.81
CA SER A 6 -36.89 -0.54 12.64
C SER A 6 -36.01 -0.50 13.88
N GLY A 7 -36.43 -1.07 15.01
CA GLY A 7 -35.60 -1.22 16.20
C GLY A 7 -34.29 -1.96 15.93
N ILE A 8 -34.30 -2.92 14.99
CA ILE A 8 -33.09 -3.63 14.51
C ILE A 8 -32.12 -2.65 13.84
N THR A 9 -32.61 -1.72 13.02
CA THR A 9 -31.77 -0.71 12.36
C THR A 9 -31.13 0.23 13.35
N ILE A 10 -31.87 0.62 14.43
CA ILE A 10 -31.31 1.45 15.50
C ILE A 10 -30.19 0.69 16.22
N LEU A 11 -30.40 -0.58 16.58
CA LEU A 11 -29.39 -1.42 17.23
C LEU A 11 -28.14 -1.55 16.35
N GLN A 12 -28.30 -1.79 15.04
CA GLN A 12 -27.18 -1.87 14.10
C GLN A 12 -26.38 -0.56 14.04
N ILE A 13 -27.03 0.59 14.00
CA ILE A 13 -26.36 1.90 14.02
C ILE A 13 -25.60 2.11 15.30
N VAL A 14 -26.17 1.78 16.46
CA VAL A 14 -25.51 1.91 17.76
C VAL A 14 -24.25 1.04 17.82
N LEU A 15 -24.35 -0.23 17.41
CA LEU A 15 -23.19 -1.13 17.35
C LEU A 15 -22.10 -0.62 16.41
N LEU A 16 -22.46 -0.09 15.25
CA LEU A 16 -21.51 0.51 14.31
C LEU A 16 -20.82 1.74 14.90
N ILE A 17 -21.54 2.60 15.63
CA ILE A 17 -20.94 3.77 16.29
C ILE A 17 -19.96 3.34 17.38
N ILE A 18 -20.35 2.39 18.23
CA ILE A 18 -19.45 1.86 19.28
C ILE A 18 -18.19 1.28 18.67
N TRP A 19 -18.35 0.47 17.61
CA TRP A 19 -17.22 -0.11 16.91
C TRP A 19 -16.31 0.95 16.25
N ALA A 20 -16.91 1.98 15.62
CA ALA A 20 -16.18 3.07 15.01
C ALA A 20 -15.38 3.87 16.07
N ILE A 21 -15.97 4.18 17.23
CA ILE A 21 -15.27 4.84 18.33
C ILE A 21 -14.09 3.98 18.79
N PHE A 22 -14.30 2.68 18.99
CA PHE A 22 -13.24 1.77 19.42
C PHE A 22 -12.11 1.69 18.38
N ALA A 23 -12.43 1.58 17.10
CA ALA A 23 -11.45 1.47 16.01
C ALA A 23 -10.67 2.79 15.79
N LEU A 24 -11.32 3.94 15.93
CA LEU A 24 -10.69 5.24 15.72
C LEU A 24 -9.96 5.76 16.96
N PHE A 25 -10.27 5.26 18.15
CA PHE A 25 -9.68 5.73 19.40
C PHE A 25 -8.15 5.77 19.40
N PRO A 26 -7.43 4.70 18.98
CA PRO A 26 -5.97 4.74 18.93
C PRO A 26 -5.41 5.84 18.03
N LEU A 27 -6.06 6.06 16.87
CA LEU A 27 -5.65 7.10 15.93
C LEU A 27 -5.89 8.50 16.49
N ILE A 28 -7.06 8.71 17.10
CA ILE A 28 -7.39 9.98 17.76
C ILE A 28 -6.42 10.23 18.92
N TRP A 29 -6.12 9.20 19.71
CA TRP A 29 -5.18 9.30 20.81
C TRP A 29 -3.77 9.67 20.33
N MET A 30 -3.29 9.05 19.26
CA MET A 30 -2.02 9.38 18.63
C MET A 30 -1.97 10.87 18.20
N VAL A 31 -3.07 11.37 17.59
CA VAL A 31 -3.18 12.80 17.24
C VAL A 31 -3.16 13.67 18.51
N ILE A 32 -3.86 13.31 19.58
CA ILE A 32 -3.84 14.04 20.84
C ILE A 32 -2.42 14.09 21.40
N VAL A 33 -1.72 12.94 21.48
CA VAL A 33 -0.34 12.84 21.99
C VAL A 33 0.62 13.71 21.19
N SER A 34 0.43 13.84 19.89
CA SER A 34 1.30 14.68 19.03
C SER A 34 1.29 16.17 19.41
N PHE A 35 0.23 16.64 20.06
CA PHE A 35 0.10 18.02 20.56
C PHE A 35 0.44 18.18 22.04
N LYS A 36 0.76 17.11 22.79
CA LYS A 36 1.16 17.19 24.18
C LYS A 36 2.61 17.59 24.34
N SER A 37 2.92 18.36 25.38
CA SER A 37 4.29 18.63 25.79
C SER A 37 4.93 17.38 26.44
N ASP A 38 6.26 17.35 26.56
CA ASP A 38 6.98 16.23 27.20
C ASP A 38 6.55 16.03 28.66
N ALA A 39 6.11 17.10 29.36
CA ALA A 39 5.60 17.02 30.72
C ALA A 39 4.20 16.37 30.81
N GLU A 40 3.38 16.49 29.75
CA GLU A 40 1.99 16.04 29.75
C GLU A 40 1.80 14.73 28.93
N VAL A 41 2.81 14.30 28.17
CA VAL A 41 2.72 13.16 27.26
C VAL A 41 2.30 11.85 27.95
N PHE A 42 2.68 11.66 29.21
CA PHE A 42 2.33 10.49 30.02
C PHE A 42 0.97 10.59 30.70
N THR A 43 0.31 11.76 30.62
CA THR A 43 -1.02 11.93 31.23
C THR A 43 -2.09 11.35 30.33
N THR A 44 -3.09 10.68 30.89
CA THR A 44 -4.25 10.14 30.16
C THR A 44 -5.39 11.15 30.03
N THR A 45 -5.15 12.42 30.40
CA THR A 45 -6.15 13.47 30.30
C THR A 45 -6.38 13.94 28.88
N PHE A 46 -7.65 14.21 28.53
CA PHE A 46 -8.04 14.84 27.28
C PHE A 46 -7.90 16.36 27.31
N ILE A 47 -7.80 16.95 28.52
CA ILE A 47 -7.60 18.39 28.72
C ILE A 47 -6.12 18.60 29.02
N PHE A 48 -5.43 19.31 28.10
CA PHE A 48 -3.99 19.57 28.16
C PHE A 48 -3.70 20.92 27.47
N HIS A 49 -2.48 21.43 27.56
CA HIS A 49 -2.04 22.64 26.87
C HIS A 49 -1.43 22.27 25.49
N PRO A 50 -2.16 22.46 24.37
CA PRO A 50 -1.67 22.06 23.06
C PRO A 50 -0.41 22.84 22.66
N THR A 51 0.61 22.11 22.16
CA THR A 51 1.83 22.71 21.63
C THR A 51 2.11 22.18 20.21
N PHE A 52 2.66 23.05 19.37
CA PHE A 52 3.16 22.69 18.04
C PHE A 52 4.67 22.38 18.05
N SER A 53 5.32 22.42 19.22
CA SER A 53 6.76 22.18 19.33
C SER A 53 7.20 20.85 18.71
N ASN A 54 6.45 19.77 18.96
CA ASN A 54 6.76 18.46 18.36
C ASN A 54 6.71 18.50 16.83
N TYR A 55 5.73 19.19 16.25
CA TYR A 55 5.61 19.35 14.80
C TYR A 55 6.76 20.16 14.19
N THR A 56 7.13 21.26 14.84
CA THR A 56 8.26 22.10 14.38
C THR A 56 9.58 21.31 14.46
N THR A 57 9.80 20.57 15.54
CA THR A 57 11.00 19.76 15.69
C THR A 57 11.06 18.62 14.68
N VAL A 58 9.98 17.88 14.47
CA VAL A 58 9.98 16.74 13.53
C VAL A 58 10.05 17.21 12.08
N LEU A 59 9.24 18.19 11.67
CA LEU A 59 9.13 18.55 10.25
C LEU A 59 10.25 19.50 9.78
N PHE A 60 10.76 20.36 10.67
CA PHE A 60 11.73 21.39 10.29
C PHE A 60 13.06 21.29 11.05
N GLY A 61 13.08 20.62 12.19
CA GLY A 61 14.29 20.44 13.01
C GLY A 61 14.99 19.10 12.80
N SER A 62 14.46 18.22 11.91
CA SER A 62 15.04 16.91 11.61
C SER A 62 14.98 16.58 10.13
N ASP A 63 15.60 15.46 9.73
CA ASP A 63 15.59 14.96 8.35
C ASP A 63 14.28 14.24 7.98
N TYR A 64 13.21 14.38 8.77
CA TYR A 64 11.97 13.63 8.59
C TYR A 64 11.34 13.79 7.20
N LEU A 65 11.36 15.00 6.63
CA LEU A 65 10.86 15.25 5.28
C LEU A 65 11.68 14.54 4.20
N SER A 66 12.99 14.34 4.44
CA SER A 66 13.84 13.52 3.56
C SER A 66 13.40 12.06 3.58
N TYR A 67 13.14 11.51 4.76
CA TYR A 67 12.65 10.12 4.93
C TYR A 67 11.28 9.91 4.29
N PHE A 68 10.40 10.92 4.40
CA PHE A 68 9.11 10.92 3.73
C PHE A 68 9.27 10.89 2.20
N LYS A 69 10.18 11.69 1.65
CA LYS A 69 10.55 11.70 0.23
C LYS A 69 11.12 10.34 -0.20
N ASP A 70 12.01 9.76 0.59
CA ASP A 70 12.60 8.44 0.30
C ASP A 70 11.51 7.37 0.18
N SER A 71 10.57 7.34 1.13
CA SER A 71 9.41 6.44 1.06
C SER A 71 8.57 6.66 -0.18
N LEU A 72 8.30 7.91 -0.56
CA LEU A 72 7.54 8.20 -1.79
C LEU A 72 8.25 7.69 -3.03
N ILE A 73 9.56 7.95 -3.16
CA ILE A 73 10.35 7.50 -4.32
C ILE A 73 10.34 5.98 -4.41
N VAL A 74 10.60 5.28 -3.29
CA VAL A 74 10.65 3.82 -3.28
C VAL A 74 9.27 3.22 -3.58
N SER A 75 8.22 3.69 -2.90
CA SER A 75 6.87 3.14 -3.06
C SER A 75 6.28 3.41 -4.44
N ILE A 76 6.41 4.64 -4.95
CA ILE A 76 5.95 4.99 -6.31
C ILE A 76 6.78 4.22 -7.34
N GLY A 77 8.10 4.18 -7.18
CA GLY A 77 8.99 3.43 -8.07
C GLY A 77 8.64 1.95 -8.13
N ALA A 78 8.37 1.33 -6.98
CA ALA A 78 7.95 -0.06 -6.90
C ALA A 78 6.62 -0.30 -7.63
N VAL A 79 5.63 0.56 -7.43
CA VAL A 79 4.33 0.45 -8.11
C VAL A 79 4.48 0.64 -9.62
N LEU A 80 5.27 1.61 -10.06
CA LEU A 80 5.51 1.83 -11.49
C LEU A 80 6.15 0.61 -12.16
N VAL A 81 7.18 0.02 -11.56
CA VAL A 81 7.79 -1.21 -12.06
C VAL A 81 6.77 -2.36 -12.06
N SER A 82 5.99 -2.50 -10.98
CA SER A 82 4.94 -3.53 -10.91
C SER A 82 3.88 -3.35 -12.00
N VAL A 83 3.50 -2.13 -12.34
CA VAL A 83 2.54 -1.86 -13.43
C VAL A 83 3.16 -2.17 -14.79
N ILE A 84 4.38 -1.68 -15.05
CA ILE A 84 5.06 -1.85 -16.36
C ILE A 84 5.29 -3.33 -16.67
N VAL A 85 5.71 -4.12 -15.69
CA VAL A 85 6.02 -5.54 -15.86
C VAL A 85 4.80 -6.42 -15.59
N GLY A 86 4.06 -6.10 -14.53
CA GLY A 86 2.95 -6.94 -14.04
C GLY A 86 1.72 -6.92 -14.95
N VAL A 87 1.39 -5.77 -15.58
CA VAL A 87 0.20 -5.71 -16.45
C VAL A 87 0.36 -6.58 -17.71
N PRO A 88 1.49 -6.53 -18.46
CA PRO A 88 1.74 -7.49 -19.55
C PRO A 88 1.79 -8.95 -19.07
N ALA A 89 2.37 -9.22 -17.89
CA ALA A 89 2.40 -10.57 -17.33
C ALA A 89 0.99 -11.08 -17.00
N ALA A 90 0.16 -10.23 -16.39
CA ALA A 90 -1.24 -10.54 -16.10
C ALA A 90 -2.05 -10.82 -17.37
N TYR A 91 -1.84 -10.03 -18.43
CA TYR A 91 -2.44 -10.27 -19.73
C TYR A 91 -2.01 -11.62 -20.33
N ALA A 92 -0.72 -11.93 -20.28
CA ALA A 92 -0.20 -13.22 -20.75
C ALA A 92 -0.84 -14.40 -20.00
N LEU A 93 -0.93 -14.29 -18.66
CA LEU A 93 -1.59 -15.30 -17.83
C LEU A 93 -3.11 -15.39 -18.05
N ALA A 94 -3.77 -14.34 -18.50
CA ALA A 94 -5.20 -14.37 -18.80
C ALA A 94 -5.51 -14.96 -20.18
N ARG A 95 -4.72 -14.64 -21.19
CA ARG A 95 -5.05 -14.88 -22.61
C ARG A 95 -4.35 -16.06 -23.26
N TYR A 96 -3.09 -16.27 -22.93
CA TYR A 96 -2.34 -17.36 -23.55
C TYR A 96 -2.55 -18.67 -22.81
N ASP A 97 -2.63 -19.76 -23.57
CA ASP A 97 -2.65 -21.11 -23.03
C ASP A 97 -1.27 -21.73 -23.16
N PHE A 98 -0.66 -22.09 -22.04
CA PHE A 98 0.65 -22.72 -21.97
C PHE A 98 0.76 -23.68 -20.78
N PRO A 99 1.67 -24.68 -20.86
CA PRO A 99 1.82 -25.67 -19.79
C PRO A 99 2.08 -25.03 -18.43
N LYS A 100 1.39 -25.53 -17.39
CA LYS A 100 1.54 -25.08 -16.00
C LYS A 100 1.21 -23.60 -15.74
N LYS A 101 0.38 -22.99 -16.57
CA LYS A 101 -0.06 -21.60 -16.44
C LYS A 101 -0.59 -21.28 -15.04
N GLU A 102 -1.47 -22.13 -14.51
CA GLU A 102 -2.06 -21.91 -13.18
C GLU A 102 -1.04 -22.12 -12.05
N ASP A 103 -0.13 -23.08 -12.22
CA ASP A 103 0.96 -23.29 -11.25
C ASP A 103 1.87 -22.06 -11.19
N ILE A 104 2.22 -21.47 -12.34
CA ILE A 104 3.05 -20.27 -12.44
C ILE A 104 2.31 -19.07 -11.81
N ALA A 105 1.03 -18.89 -12.11
CA ALA A 105 0.23 -17.83 -11.52
C ALA A 105 0.16 -17.96 -9.98
N PHE A 106 -0.04 -19.19 -9.50
CA PHE A 106 -0.05 -19.48 -8.06
C PHE A 106 1.33 -19.28 -7.42
N GLN A 107 2.42 -19.70 -8.08
CA GLN A 107 3.79 -19.45 -7.60
C GLN A 107 4.09 -17.97 -7.47
N ILE A 108 3.71 -17.16 -8.47
CA ILE A 108 3.88 -15.70 -8.39
C ILE A 108 3.14 -15.15 -7.17
N LEU A 109 1.89 -15.54 -6.96
CA LEU A 109 1.11 -15.10 -5.81
C LEU A 109 1.73 -15.58 -4.48
N SER A 110 2.29 -16.78 -4.44
CA SER A 110 2.85 -17.38 -3.23
C SER A 110 4.07 -16.64 -2.68
N PHE A 111 4.81 -15.89 -3.51
CA PHE A 111 5.90 -15.03 -3.05
C PHE A 111 5.44 -14.01 -2.00
N LYS A 112 4.19 -13.55 -2.08
CA LYS A 112 3.63 -12.62 -1.09
C LYS A 112 3.50 -13.24 0.31
N PHE A 113 3.41 -14.54 0.41
CA PHE A 113 3.27 -15.26 1.68
C PHE A 113 4.60 -15.77 2.23
N ALA A 114 5.71 -15.54 1.51
CA ALA A 114 7.02 -15.91 2.00
C ALA A 114 7.36 -15.11 3.27
N PRO A 115 7.83 -15.74 4.36
CA PRO A 115 8.25 -15.00 5.55
C PRO A 115 9.44 -14.10 5.23
N GLU A 116 9.22 -12.79 5.26
CA GLU A 116 10.21 -11.77 4.88
C GLU A 116 11.53 -11.93 5.65
N VAL A 117 11.43 -12.24 6.94
CA VAL A 117 12.59 -12.44 7.82
C VAL A 117 13.50 -13.58 7.34
N LEU A 118 12.96 -14.63 6.73
CA LEU A 118 13.76 -15.73 6.19
C LEU A 118 14.46 -15.37 4.87
N VAL A 119 13.85 -14.46 4.10
CA VAL A 119 14.34 -14.07 2.78
C VAL A 119 15.34 -12.91 2.88
N VAL A 120 15.20 -12.03 3.86
CA VAL A 120 15.97 -10.78 3.95
C VAL A 120 17.47 -11.02 4.19
N LEU A 121 17.85 -12.02 4.99
CA LEU A 121 19.28 -12.30 5.26
C LEU A 121 20.05 -12.76 4.02
N PRO A 122 19.58 -13.76 3.24
CA PRO A 122 20.22 -14.09 1.97
C PRO A 122 20.23 -12.92 0.98
N LEU A 123 19.15 -12.13 0.91
CA LEU A 123 19.09 -10.95 0.07
C LEU A 123 20.13 -9.91 0.47
N PHE A 124 20.32 -9.66 1.75
CA PHE A 124 21.34 -8.73 2.23
C PHE A 124 22.72 -9.08 1.69
N MET A 125 23.10 -10.36 1.74
CA MET A 125 24.39 -10.84 1.22
C MET A 125 24.52 -10.61 -0.31
N ILE A 126 23.45 -10.85 -1.05
CA ILE A 126 23.39 -10.61 -2.50
C ILE A 126 23.50 -9.12 -2.79
N TYR A 127 22.77 -8.28 -2.06
CA TYR A 127 22.73 -6.83 -2.23
C TYR A 127 24.08 -6.17 -1.97
N GLN A 128 24.83 -6.66 -0.97
CA GLN A 128 26.20 -6.22 -0.72
C GLN A 128 27.10 -6.51 -1.93
N LYS A 129 27.03 -7.72 -2.49
CA LYS A 129 27.82 -8.12 -3.66
C LYS A 129 27.47 -7.36 -4.94
N LEU A 130 26.19 -7.05 -5.12
CA LEU A 130 25.69 -6.34 -6.30
C LEU A 130 25.72 -4.81 -6.15
N HIS A 131 26.21 -4.28 -5.02
CA HIS A 131 26.18 -2.85 -4.68
C HIS A 131 24.76 -2.23 -4.73
N LEU A 132 23.74 -3.01 -4.40
CA LEU A 132 22.34 -2.59 -4.32
C LEU A 132 21.93 -2.18 -2.90
N TYR A 133 22.75 -2.47 -1.90
CA TYR A 133 22.51 -2.03 -0.53
C TYR A 133 22.49 -0.50 -0.46
N ASP A 134 21.58 0.04 0.38
CA ASP A 134 21.42 1.48 0.60
C ASP A 134 21.22 2.28 -0.71
N SER A 135 20.38 1.75 -1.61
CA SER A 135 20.07 2.35 -2.90
C SER A 135 18.59 2.31 -3.23
N TYR A 136 18.07 3.36 -3.90
CA TYR A 136 16.69 3.38 -4.38
C TYR A 136 16.37 2.19 -5.28
N LEU A 137 17.29 1.87 -6.20
CA LEU A 137 17.12 0.74 -7.12
C LEU A 137 16.97 -0.57 -6.35
N GLY A 138 17.81 -0.81 -5.35
CA GLY A 138 17.73 -1.99 -4.50
C GLY A 138 16.38 -2.10 -3.79
N LEU A 139 15.93 -1.03 -3.12
CA LEU A 139 14.65 -1.04 -2.43
C LEU A 139 13.46 -1.18 -3.38
N ILE A 140 13.44 -0.46 -4.52
CA ILE A 140 12.41 -0.59 -5.55
C ILE A 140 12.34 -2.03 -6.07
N TRP A 141 13.50 -2.69 -6.24
CA TRP A 141 13.56 -4.05 -6.75
C TRP A 141 13.04 -5.08 -5.75
N VAL A 142 13.46 -5.00 -4.48
CA VAL A 142 12.96 -5.95 -3.46
C VAL A 142 11.47 -5.77 -3.18
N TYR A 143 10.95 -4.55 -3.28
CA TYR A 143 9.53 -4.28 -3.10
C TYR A 143 8.65 -4.93 -4.18
N GLN A 144 9.23 -5.44 -5.28
CA GLN A 144 8.48 -6.25 -6.23
C GLN A 144 7.97 -7.55 -5.62
N LEU A 145 8.62 -8.10 -4.60
CA LEU A 145 8.11 -9.28 -3.88
C LEU A 145 6.76 -9.03 -3.21
N ILE A 146 6.48 -7.77 -2.87
CA ILE A 146 5.26 -7.36 -2.17
C ILE A 146 4.19 -6.85 -3.14
N SER A 147 4.61 -5.99 -4.09
CA SER A 147 3.71 -5.21 -4.94
C SER A 147 3.24 -5.98 -6.17
N MET A 148 4.16 -6.66 -6.86
CA MET A 148 3.92 -7.29 -8.15
C MET A 148 2.97 -8.50 -8.09
N PRO A 149 3.10 -9.45 -7.13
CA PRO A 149 2.26 -10.63 -7.11
C PRO A 149 0.78 -10.32 -7.01
N LEU A 150 0.41 -9.42 -6.11
CA LEU A 150 -0.97 -9.01 -5.92
C LEU A 150 -1.51 -8.24 -7.13
N LEU A 151 -0.70 -7.35 -7.73
CA LEU A 151 -1.08 -6.59 -8.91
C LEU A 151 -1.37 -7.54 -10.09
N ILE A 152 -0.47 -8.50 -10.35
CA ILE A 152 -0.64 -9.50 -11.41
C ILE A 152 -1.94 -10.30 -11.17
N TRP A 153 -2.16 -10.78 -9.95
CA TRP A 153 -3.32 -11.60 -9.61
C TRP A 153 -4.64 -10.86 -9.84
N VAL A 154 -4.73 -9.64 -9.34
CA VAL A 154 -5.95 -8.82 -9.48
C VAL A 154 -6.18 -8.43 -10.94
N VAL A 155 -5.15 -7.92 -11.63
CA VAL A 155 -5.26 -7.45 -13.01
C VAL A 155 -5.55 -8.62 -13.97
N ARG A 156 -5.01 -9.83 -13.69
CA ARG A 156 -5.35 -11.04 -14.44
C ARG A 156 -6.86 -11.28 -14.44
N GLY A 157 -7.50 -11.24 -13.28
CA GLY A 157 -8.95 -11.44 -13.19
C GLY A 157 -9.74 -10.42 -14.02
N TYR A 158 -9.31 -9.15 -14.03
CA TYR A 158 -9.95 -8.15 -14.89
C TYR A 158 -9.77 -8.42 -16.39
N PHE A 159 -8.63 -8.97 -16.82
CA PHE A 159 -8.46 -9.38 -18.21
C PHE A 159 -9.34 -10.60 -18.54
N GLU A 160 -9.48 -11.56 -17.62
CA GLU A 160 -10.33 -12.75 -17.81
C GLU A 160 -11.82 -12.38 -17.96
N ASP A 161 -12.27 -11.30 -17.31
CA ASP A 161 -13.66 -10.81 -17.40
C ASP A 161 -13.98 -10.11 -18.74
N ILE A 162 -12.95 -9.71 -19.52
CA ILE A 162 -13.16 -9.11 -20.86
C ILE A 162 -13.39 -10.21 -21.88
N SER A 163 -14.46 -10.09 -22.69
CA SER A 163 -14.72 -11.01 -23.81
C SER A 163 -13.57 -11.01 -24.82
N VAL A 164 -13.13 -12.19 -25.20
CA VAL A 164 -12.06 -12.40 -26.20
C VAL A 164 -12.49 -11.89 -27.59
N GLU A 165 -13.79 -11.81 -27.86
CA GLU A 165 -14.33 -11.31 -29.13
C GLU A 165 -13.92 -9.85 -29.41
N ILE A 166 -13.69 -9.03 -28.38
CA ILE A 166 -13.19 -7.66 -28.54
C ILE A 166 -11.81 -7.65 -29.18
N GLU A 167 -10.95 -8.60 -28.76
CA GLU A 167 -9.61 -8.74 -29.32
C GLU A 167 -9.66 -9.29 -30.75
N HIS A 168 -10.50 -10.30 -30.99
CA HIS A 168 -10.67 -10.89 -32.30
C HIS A 168 -11.24 -9.88 -33.30
N ALA A 169 -12.24 -9.08 -32.92
CA ALA A 169 -12.81 -8.03 -33.79
C ALA A 169 -11.73 -7.01 -34.16
N ALA A 170 -10.92 -6.56 -33.24
CA ALA A 170 -9.84 -5.62 -33.50
C ALA A 170 -8.72 -6.22 -34.36
N GLN A 171 -8.46 -7.55 -34.24
CA GLN A 171 -7.54 -8.26 -35.13
C GLN A 171 -8.06 -8.34 -36.55
N VAL A 172 -9.36 -8.61 -36.76
CA VAL A 172 -10.00 -8.62 -38.09
C VAL A 172 -9.93 -7.23 -38.73
N ASP A 173 -10.06 -6.16 -37.95
CA ASP A 173 -9.88 -4.77 -38.39
C ASP A 173 -8.42 -4.42 -38.74
N GLY A 174 -7.48 -5.36 -38.55
CA GLY A 174 -6.07 -5.20 -38.92
C GLY A 174 -5.21 -4.48 -37.89
N TYR A 175 -5.70 -4.27 -36.67
CA TYR A 175 -4.90 -3.63 -35.61
C TYR A 175 -3.79 -4.58 -35.12
N PRO A 176 -2.54 -4.09 -34.97
CA PRO A 176 -1.47 -4.87 -34.38
C PRO A 176 -1.70 -5.07 -32.88
N TRP A 177 -1.16 -6.18 -32.33
CA TRP A 177 -1.41 -6.60 -30.94
C TRP A 177 -1.15 -5.52 -29.87
N TYR A 178 -0.10 -4.70 -30.05
CA TYR A 178 0.21 -3.62 -29.11
C TYR A 178 -0.85 -2.50 -29.11
N THR A 179 -1.48 -2.24 -30.25
CA THR A 179 -2.60 -1.28 -30.36
C THR A 179 -3.82 -1.82 -29.63
N ILE A 180 -4.13 -3.11 -29.84
CA ILE A 180 -5.23 -3.81 -29.14
C ILE A 180 -4.98 -3.76 -27.65
N PHE A 181 -3.79 -4.12 -27.20
CA PHE A 181 -3.43 -4.12 -25.79
C PHE A 181 -3.57 -2.73 -25.16
N PHE A 182 -2.85 -1.71 -25.67
CA PHE A 182 -2.79 -0.40 -25.05
C PHE A 182 -4.02 0.47 -25.27
N LYS A 183 -4.68 0.37 -26.44
CA LYS A 183 -5.81 1.25 -26.78
C LYS A 183 -7.19 0.64 -26.50
N ASN A 184 -7.29 -0.69 -26.51
CA ASN A 184 -8.58 -1.36 -26.29
C ASN A 184 -8.62 -2.00 -24.90
N LEU A 185 -7.66 -2.85 -24.54
CA LEU A 185 -7.76 -3.68 -23.33
C LEU A 185 -7.38 -2.91 -22.05
N VAL A 186 -6.22 -2.22 -22.04
CA VAL A 186 -5.76 -1.48 -20.86
C VAL A 186 -6.78 -0.43 -20.38
N PRO A 187 -7.46 0.34 -21.26
CA PRO A 187 -8.54 1.23 -20.83
C PRO A 187 -9.72 0.51 -20.17
N LEU A 188 -10.08 -0.70 -20.61
CA LEU A 188 -11.19 -1.48 -20.06
C LEU A 188 -10.86 -1.98 -18.63
N ILE A 189 -9.62 -2.40 -18.38
CA ILE A 189 -9.20 -2.84 -17.04
C ILE A 189 -8.81 -1.67 -16.12
N LYS A 190 -8.86 -0.42 -16.57
CA LYS A 190 -8.42 0.76 -15.80
C LYS A 190 -8.94 0.81 -14.35
N PRO A 191 -10.21 0.50 -14.06
CA PRO A 191 -10.69 0.49 -12.67
C PRO A 191 -9.96 -0.53 -11.80
N GLY A 192 -9.72 -1.74 -12.31
CA GLY A 192 -8.98 -2.79 -11.61
C GLY A 192 -7.49 -2.45 -11.47
N LEU A 193 -6.90 -1.92 -12.54
CA LEU A 193 -5.50 -1.48 -12.53
C LEU A 193 -5.25 -0.39 -11.49
N VAL A 194 -6.11 0.64 -11.44
CA VAL A 194 -6.00 1.72 -10.44
C VAL A 194 -6.14 1.15 -9.03
N SER A 195 -7.13 0.29 -8.80
CA SER A 195 -7.35 -0.33 -7.48
C SER A 195 -6.16 -1.17 -7.03
N SER A 196 -5.63 -2.02 -7.90
CA SER A 196 -4.48 -2.87 -7.58
C SER A 196 -3.20 -2.07 -7.39
N ALA A 197 -2.97 -1.01 -8.18
CA ALA A 197 -1.83 -0.12 -8.04
C ALA A 197 -1.88 0.67 -6.72
N LEU A 198 -3.05 1.19 -6.32
CA LEU A 198 -3.23 1.87 -5.04
C LEU A 198 -3.01 0.90 -3.86
N LEU A 199 -3.50 -0.33 -3.98
CA LEU A 199 -3.28 -1.35 -2.95
C LEU A 199 -1.80 -1.76 -2.86
N ALA A 200 -1.13 -1.93 -3.99
CA ALA A 200 0.30 -2.17 -4.05
C ALA A 200 1.10 -1.02 -3.41
N PHE A 201 0.68 0.24 -3.63
CA PHE A 201 1.27 1.39 -2.97
C PHE A 201 1.12 1.33 -1.45
N ILE A 202 -0.07 1.02 -0.93
CA ILE A 202 -0.30 0.92 0.52
C ILE A 202 0.62 -0.13 1.13
N PHE A 203 0.81 -1.28 0.50
CA PHE A 203 1.72 -2.30 0.97
C PHE A 203 3.19 -1.83 0.92
N ALA A 204 3.61 -1.25 -0.20
CA ALA A 204 4.97 -0.72 -0.35
C ALA A 204 5.26 0.43 0.63
N TRP A 205 4.30 1.33 0.85
CA TRP A 205 4.42 2.44 1.79
C TRP A 205 4.60 2.00 3.25
N ASN A 206 3.88 0.94 3.65
CA ASN A 206 3.92 0.42 5.02
C ASN A 206 5.02 -0.63 5.23
N GLU A 207 5.84 -0.91 4.20
CA GLU A 207 6.89 -1.90 4.31
C GLU A 207 7.98 -1.44 5.29
N PHE A 208 8.35 -2.35 6.19
CA PHE A 208 9.31 -2.09 7.26
C PHE A 208 10.50 -3.05 7.25
N THR A 209 10.26 -4.34 7.00
CA THR A 209 11.25 -5.41 7.18
C THR A 209 12.41 -5.28 6.20
N PHE A 210 12.11 -5.11 4.92
CA PHE A 210 13.16 -4.98 3.91
C PHE A 210 13.99 -3.71 4.08
N PRO A 211 13.42 -2.51 4.24
CA PRO A 211 14.24 -1.31 4.43
C PRO A 211 14.98 -1.31 5.76
N LEU A 212 14.48 -1.96 6.82
CA LEU A 212 15.21 -2.10 8.08
C LEU A 212 16.57 -2.79 7.88
N MET A 213 16.66 -3.73 6.95
CA MET A 213 17.87 -4.52 6.69
C MET A 213 18.65 -4.07 5.45
N LEU A 214 17.98 -3.50 4.44
CA LEU A 214 18.58 -3.20 3.14
C LEU A 214 18.79 -1.70 2.91
N ALA A 215 18.22 -0.83 3.74
CA ALA A 215 18.52 0.60 3.77
C ALA A 215 19.68 0.89 4.73
N GLY A 216 20.36 1.99 4.51
CA GLY A 216 21.47 2.43 5.34
C GLY A 216 21.30 3.85 5.84
N THR A 217 22.32 4.69 5.61
CA THR A 217 22.28 6.10 6.02
C THR A 217 21.91 7.05 4.89
N LYS A 218 22.02 6.61 3.63
CA LYS A 218 21.71 7.45 2.46
C LYS A 218 20.22 7.48 2.18
N ILE A 219 19.57 6.35 2.31
CA ILE A 219 18.14 6.18 2.00
C ILE A 219 17.47 5.56 3.22
N GLN A 220 16.53 6.30 3.79
CA GLN A 220 15.83 5.84 4.98
C GLN A 220 14.33 6.03 4.82
N PRO A 221 13.59 4.99 4.41
CA PRO A 221 12.14 5.06 4.38
C PRO A 221 11.55 5.40 5.74
N ILE A 222 10.42 6.09 5.71
CA ILE A 222 9.76 6.65 6.89
C ILE A 222 9.43 5.61 7.96
N THR A 223 9.11 4.39 7.55
CA THR A 223 8.81 3.26 8.44
C THR A 223 10.00 2.89 9.33
N VAL A 224 11.21 2.96 8.79
CA VAL A 224 12.44 2.75 9.56
C VAL A 224 12.83 4.02 10.32
N ALA A 225 12.70 5.17 9.71
CA ALA A 225 13.10 6.45 10.32
C ALA A 225 12.30 6.77 11.59
N ILE A 226 11.05 6.33 11.68
CA ILE A 226 10.21 6.48 12.88
C ILE A 226 10.85 5.87 14.12
N THR A 227 11.61 4.79 13.99
CA THR A 227 12.28 4.14 15.11
C THR A 227 13.35 5.00 15.78
N LYS A 228 13.86 6.05 15.10
CA LYS A 228 14.81 7.00 15.66
C LYS A 228 14.25 7.83 16.83
N TYR A 229 12.93 7.96 16.88
CA TYR A 229 12.25 8.65 18.00
C TYR A 229 12.07 7.74 19.23
N LEU A 230 12.37 6.43 19.07
CA LEU A 230 12.51 5.48 20.18
C LEU A 230 13.96 5.56 20.68
N GLY A 231 14.25 6.52 21.54
CA GLY A 231 15.61 6.68 22.10
C GLY A 231 15.99 5.54 23.05
N THR A 232 17.28 5.34 23.25
CA THR A 232 17.80 4.36 24.22
C THR A 232 17.61 4.81 25.66
N ASP A 233 17.74 6.11 25.93
CA ASP A 233 17.62 6.69 27.27
C ASP A 233 16.30 7.40 27.49
N THR A 234 15.79 8.09 26.44
CA THR A 234 14.52 8.82 26.48
C THR A 234 13.76 8.63 25.17
N THR A 235 12.49 8.23 25.27
CA THR A 235 11.61 8.18 24.11
C THR A 235 10.83 9.50 24.02
N HIS A 236 10.96 10.17 22.87
CA HIS A 236 10.21 11.40 22.60
C HIS A 236 8.82 11.07 22.05
N TYR A 237 7.91 10.66 22.93
CA TYR A 237 6.57 10.18 22.57
C TYR A 237 5.76 11.20 21.76
N GLY A 238 5.88 12.50 22.06
CA GLY A 238 5.22 13.56 21.29
C GLY A 238 5.73 13.62 19.86
N GLN A 239 7.06 13.57 19.64
CA GLN A 239 7.68 13.56 18.33
C GLN A 239 7.39 12.24 17.57
N LEU A 240 7.44 11.10 18.27
CA LEU A 240 7.05 9.81 17.72
C LEU A 240 5.60 9.83 17.22
N ALA A 241 4.69 10.42 17.99
CA ALA A 241 3.30 10.57 17.61
C ALA A 241 3.13 11.47 16.37
N VAL A 242 3.88 12.59 16.25
CA VAL A 242 3.88 13.43 15.04
C VAL A 242 4.36 12.61 13.84
N ALA A 243 5.49 11.92 13.96
CA ALA A 243 6.05 11.12 12.89
C ALA A 243 5.04 10.05 12.43
N ALA A 244 4.37 9.39 13.36
CA ALA A 244 3.33 8.41 13.06
C ALA A 244 2.10 9.05 12.40
N VAL A 245 1.59 10.19 12.90
CA VAL A 245 0.45 10.92 12.31
C VAL A 245 0.73 11.29 10.86
N VAL A 246 1.90 11.86 10.59
CA VAL A 246 2.26 12.29 9.25
C VAL A 246 2.46 11.09 8.31
N SER A 247 3.06 10.00 8.79
CA SER A 247 3.28 8.80 7.98
C SER A 247 2.01 8.05 7.60
N VAL A 248 0.94 8.18 8.39
CA VAL A 248 -0.35 7.54 8.09
C VAL A 248 -1.14 8.28 7.01
N ILE A 249 -0.89 9.58 6.80
CA ILE A 249 -1.67 10.42 5.85
C ILE A 249 -1.74 9.82 4.44
N PRO A 250 -0.63 9.44 3.77
CA PRO A 250 -0.72 8.84 2.44
C PRO A 250 -1.54 7.56 2.42
N SER A 251 -1.39 6.69 3.42
CA SER A 251 -2.18 5.45 3.52
C SER A 251 -3.67 5.73 3.60
N ILE A 252 -4.09 6.73 4.39
CA ILE A 252 -5.50 7.15 4.50
C ILE A 252 -6.00 7.70 3.16
N ILE A 253 -5.25 8.59 2.52
CA ILE A 253 -5.63 9.18 1.22
C ILE A 253 -5.85 8.08 0.19
N PHE A 254 -4.93 7.13 0.08
CA PHE A 254 -5.04 6.04 -0.88
C PHE A 254 -6.13 5.02 -0.51
N ALA A 255 -6.33 4.73 0.78
CA ALA A 255 -7.44 3.89 1.23
C ALA A 255 -8.80 4.50 0.89
N LEU A 256 -8.97 5.82 1.09
CA LEU A 256 -10.19 6.53 0.70
C LEU A 256 -10.38 6.59 -0.83
N ALA A 257 -9.30 6.65 -1.60
CA ALA A 257 -9.38 6.60 -3.06
C ALA A 257 -9.80 5.21 -3.57
N ILE A 258 -9.27 4.14 -2.96
CA ILE A 258 -9.56 2.75 -3.33
C ILE A 258 -11.02 2.36 -3.04
N GLN A 259 -11.62 2.82 -1.94
CA GLN A 259 -12.95 2.38 -1.51
C GLN A 259 -14.02 2.50 -2.61
N LYS A 260 -13.92 3.54 -3.45
CA LYS A 260 -14.86 3.76 -4.58
C LYS A 260 -14.75 2.70 -5.68
N HIS A 261 -13.62 2.03 -5.79
CA HIS A 261 -13.34 1.02 -6.81
C HIS A 261 -13.52 -0.40 -6.28
N LEU A 262 -13.24 -0.65 -5.00
CA LEU A 262 -13.44 -1.96 -4.36
C LEU A 262 -14.91 -2.38 -4.32
N VAL A 263 -15.82 -1.43 -4.04
CA VAL A 263 -17.26 -1.72 -3.99
C VAL A 263 -17.79 -2.23 -5.35
N ARG A 264 -17.20 -1.79 -6.46
CA ARG A 264 -17.58 -2.26 -7.80
C ARG A 264 -16.99 -3.63 -8.13
N GLY A 265 -15.76 -3.92 -7.69
CA GLY A 265 -15.09 -5.20 -7.94
C GLY A 265 -15.66 -6.38 -7.13
N LEU A 266 -16.09 -6.13 -5.90
CA LEU A 266 -16.68 -7.15 -5.03
C LEU A 266 -18.13 -7.50 -5.40
N SER A 267 -18.86 -6.59 -6.06
CA SER A 267 -20.24 -6.86 -6.50
C SER A 267 -20.33 -7.70 -7.78
N PHE A 268 -19.28 -7.76 -8.60
CA PHE A 268 -19.26 -8.62 -9.79
C PHE A 268 -19.09 -10.11 -9.48
N GLY A 269 -18.52 -10.47 -8.31
CA GLY A 269 -18.43 -11.86 -7.87
C GLY A 269 -19.70 -12.43 -7.20
N ALA A 270 -20.63 -11.57 -6.78
CA ALA A 270 -21.83 -11.97 -6.02
C ALA A 270 -23.09 -12.19 -6.88
N VAL A 271 -23.03 -11.93 -8.19
CA VAL A 271 -24.16 -12.10 -9.11
C VAL A 271 -23.78 -13.12 -10.18
N LYS A 272 -23.41 -14.33 -9.77
CA LYS A 272 -23.51 -15.56 -10.55
C LYS A 272 -24.49 -16.47 -9.80
N GLY A 273 -25.76 -16.20 -9.96
CA GLY A 273 -26.87 -17.02 -9.52
C GLY A 273 -28.04 -16.77 -10.45
#